data_0a736c43e2eae7b0e1a1a65a1b4381ad
#
_entry.id   0a736c43e2eae7b0e1a1a65a1b4381ad
#
_cell.length_a   1.000
_cell.length_b   1.000
_cell.length_c   1.000
_cell.angle_alpha   90.00
_cell.angle_beta   90.00
_cell.angle_gamma   90.00
#
_symmetry.space_group_name_H-M   'P 1'
#
loop_
_entity.id
_entity.type
_entity.pdbx_description
1 polymer ?
#
loop_
_entity_poly.entity_id
_entity_poly.type
_entity_poly.pdbx_seq_one_letter_code
_entity_poly.pdbx_strand_id
1 'polypeptide(L)'
;RKMLDLLNSAGEKDLIFSLISGGGSALLVYPVGDITLEEIQELTQMLLDCGASIDESNSLRKHISAIKGGQMARAAYPATTVNLMLSDVVGDSMDVIASGPFVPDRSTFGDTWKIIKKYHLENIPHAIQAHLQSGIEGRIEETPKTGENIFERVHNFVIGSNILALRAAEEKAKDLGYNPLILSSMIEGETREVARVHVAIAREIIKTAKPV
;
A
#
# COMPACT_ATOMS: atom_id res chain seq x y z
N ARG A 1 -4.16 -7.58 16.69
CA ARG A 1 -5.19 -7.55 17.72
C ARG A 1 -5.00 -6.36 18.66
N LYS A 2 -3.91 -6.26 19.44
CA LYS A 2 -3.70 -5.16 20.40
C LYS A 2 -3.89 -3.75 19.81
N MET A 3 -3.46 -3.49 18.57
CA MET A 3 -3.70 -2.20 17.89
C MET A 3 -5.19 -1.92 17.68
N LEU A 4 -5.94 -2.91 17.20
CA LEU A 4 -7.39 -2.73 17.03
C LEU A 4 -8.10 -2.53 18.37
N ASP A 5 -7.70 -3.28 19.41
CA ASP A 5 -8.26 -3.11 20.75
C ASP A 5 -8.01 -1.66 21.26
N LEU A 6 -6.82 -1.10 20.99
CA LEU A 6 -6.49 0.29 21.32
C LEU A 6 -7.32 1.28 20.49
N LEU A 7 -7.42 1.09 19.17
CA LEU A 7 -8.21 1.97 18.29
C LEU A 7 -9.69 1.97 18.69
N ASN A 8 -10.27 0.80 18.91
CA ASN A 8 -11.66 0.65 19.32
C ASN A 8 -11.97 1.24 20.72
N SER A 9 -10.95 1.45 21.55
CA SER A 9 -11.10 2.09 22.87
C SER A 9 -11.04 3.61 22.81
N ALA A 10 -10.61 4.19 21.69
CA ALA A 10 -10.45 5.62 21.53
C ALA A 10 -11.80 6.32 21.31
N GLY A 11 -11.99 7.46 21.94
CA GLY A 11 -13.22 8.27 21.87
C GLY A 11 -13.00 9.57 21.12
N GLU A 12 -14.07 10.35 21.00
CA GLU A 12 -14.11 11.60 20.23
C GLU A 12 -13.05 12.64 20.65
N LYS A 13 -12.63 12.61 21.92
CA LYS A 13 -11.64 13.54 22.46
C LYS A 13 -10.19 13.05 22.35
N ASP A 14 -10.01 11.85 21.86
CA ASP A 14 -8.69 11.25 21.73
C ASP A 14 -8.04 11.63 20.39
N LEU A 15 -6.73 11.72 20.42
CA LEU A 15 -5.88 11.94 19.25
C LEU A 15 -4.97 10.74 19.05
N ILE A 16 -5.09 10.13 17.87
CA ILE A 16 -4.30 8.98 17.49
C ILE A 16 -3.19 9.42 16.52
N PHE A 17 -1.95 9.10 16.83
CA PHE A 17 -0.85 9.18 15.89
C PHE A 17 -0.54 7.80 15.32
N SER A 18 -0.70 7.64 14.01
CA SER A 18 -0.28 6.47 13.27
C SER A 18 1.02 6.77 12.52
N LEU A 19 2.02 5.91 12.68
CA LEU A 19 3.31 6.03 12.02
C LEU A 19 3.53 4.81 11.13
N ILE A 20 3.50 5.03 9.81
CA ILE A 20 3.62 3.97 8.80
C ILE A 20 4.91 4.16 8.01
N SER A 21 5.70 3.10 7.89
CA SER A 21 6.91 3.08 7.08
C SER A 21 6.93 1.87 6.14
N GLY A 22 7.96 1.75 5.31
CA GLY A 22 8.13 0.63 4.37
C GLY A 22 8.00 -0.74 5.03
N GLY A 23 7.52 -1.71 4.27
CA GLY A 23 7.23 -3.07 4.74
C GLY A 23 5.87 -3.25 5.43
N GLY A 24 5.10 -2.17 5.65
CA GLY A 24 3.79 -2.24 6.31
C GLY A 24 2.80 -3.19 5.63
N SER A 25 2.84 -3.32 4.30
CA SER A 25 1.96 -4.25 3.58
C SER A 25 2.20 -5.71 3.96
N ALA A 26 3.46 -6.10 4.24
CA ALA A 26 3.83 -7.47 4.60
C ALA A 26 3.79 -7.73 6.11
N LEU A 27 4.18 -6.75 6.92
CA LEU A 27 4.32 -6.92 8.38
C LEU A 27 3.02 -6.64 9.14
N LEU A 28 2.17 -5.75 8.63
CA LEU A 28 0.90 -5.41 9.23
C LEU A 28 -0.19 -6.33 8.65
N VAL A 29 -0.34 -7.52 9.24
CA VAL A 29 -1.31 -8.53 8.80
C VAL A 29 -2.25 -8.88 9.94
N TYR A 30 -3.55 -8.82 9.68
CA TYR A 30 -4.60 -9.32 10.55
C TYR A 30 -5.80 -9.76 9.70
N PRO A 31 -5.98 -11.07 9.50
CA PRO A 31 -7.07 -11.60 8.67
C PRO A 31 -8.45 -11.32 9.27
N VAL A 32 -9.49 -11.32 8.44
CA VAL A 32 -10.87 -11.27 8.87
C VAL A 32 -11.42 -12.67 9.17
N GLY A 33 -12.36 -12.77 10.08
CA GLY A 33 -13.07 -14.03 10.37
C GLY A 33 -12.14 -15.18 10.73
N ASP A 34 -12.37 -16.32 10.08
CA ASP A 34 -11.62 -17.56 10.29
C ASP A 34 -10.47 -17.75 9.29
N ILE A 35 -10.19 -16.75 8.45
CA ILE A 35 -9.08 -16.80 7.50
C ILE A 35 -7.74 -16.84 8.27
N THR A 36 -6.90 -17.81 7.93
CA THR A 36 -5.59 -17.99 8.56
C THR A 36 -4.49 -17.20 7.85
N LEU A 37 -3.34 -17.06 8.51
CA LEU A 37 -2.17 -16.42 7.91
C LEU A 37 -1.63 -17.26 6.74
N GLU A 38 -1.67 -18.59 6.89
CA GLU A 38 -1.25 -19.55 5.87
C GLU A 38 -2.09 -19.42 4.61
N GLU A 39 -3.41 -19.27 4.73
CA GLU A 39 -4.31 -19.05 3.59
C GLU A 39 -4.02 -17.72 2.87
N ILE A 40 -3.68 -16.64 3.62
CA ILE A 40 -3.24 -15.38 3.02
C ILE A 40 -1.91 -15.54 2.26
N GLN A 41 -0.98 -16.32 2.81
CA GLN A 41 0.30 -16.61 2.14
C GLN A 41 0.07 -17.42 0.87
N GLU A 42 -0.78 -18.43 0.90
CA GLU A 42 -1.16 -19.24 -0.25
C GLU A 42 -1.79 -18.37 -1.36
N LEU A 43 -2.81 -17.56 -1.03
CA LEU A 43 -3.40 -16.63 -1.99
C LEU A 43 -2.36 -15.66 -2.56
N THR A 44 -1.45 -15.16 -1.71
CA THR A 44 -0.40 -14.24 -2.15
C THR A 44 0.53 -14.92 -3.16
N GLN A 45 0.91 -16.17 -2.92
CA GLN A 45 1.74 -16.93 -3.84
C GLN A 45 1.02 -17.19 -5.17
N MET A 46 -0.26 -17.58 -5.13
CA MET A 46 -1.08 -17.76 -6.33
C MET A 46 -1.16 -16.48 -7.18
N LEU A 47 -1.31 -15.30 -6.55
CA LEU A 47 -1.34 -14.00 -7.23
C LEU A 47 0.01 -13.64 -7.87
N LEU A 48 1.12 -13.96 -7.22
CA LEU A 48 2.46 -13.78 -7.77
C LEU A 48 2.69 -14.70 -8.97
N ASP A 49 2.33 -15.96 -8.85
CA ASP A 49 2.54 -16.99 -9.88
C ASP A 49 1.73 -16.70 -11.15
N CYS A 50 0.54 -16.13 -11.02
CA CYS A 50 -0.29 -15.75 -12.17
C CYS A 50 0.05 -14.37 -12.75
N GLY A 51 0.99 -13.62 -12.14
CA GLY A 51 1.40 -12.29 -12.60
C GLY A 51 0.35 -11.20 -12.36
N ALA A 52 -0.46 -11.31 -11.31
CA ALA A 52 -1.39 -10.27 -10.92
C ALA A 52 -0.65 -8.97 -10.57
N SER A 53 -1.21 -7.82 -10.97
CA SER A 53 -0.62 -6.53 -10.65
C SER A 53 -0.66 -6.26 -9.13
N ILE A 54 0.15 -5.29 -8.69
CA ILE A 54 0.15 -4.88 -7.27
C ILE A 54 -1.22 -4.34 -6.83
N ASP A 55 -1.92 -3.62 -7.71
CA ASP A 55 -3.24 -3.07 -7.44
C ASP A 55 -4.29 -4.17 -7.30
N GLU A 56 -4.25 -5.19 -8.18
CA GLU A 56 -5.13 -6.35 -8.10
C GLU A 56 -4.87 -7.16 -6.82
N SER A 57 -3.60 -7.37 -6.51
CA SER A 57 -3.20 -8.06 -5.26
C SER A 57 -3.65 -7.27 -4.03
N ASN A 58 -3.50 -5.94 -4.03
CA ASN A 58 -3.95 -5.10 -2.92
C ASN A 58 -5.48 -5.09 -2.79
N SER A 59 -6.23 -5.11 -3.90
CA SER A 59 -7.68 -5.22 -3.87
C SER A 59 -8.13 -6.46 -3.07
N LEU A 60 -7.58 -7.63 -3.36
CA LEU A 60 -7.86 -8.86 -2.62
C LEU A 60 -7.43 -8.75 -1.15
N ARG A 61 -6.19 -8.29 -0.90
CA ARG A 61 -5.65 -8.14 0.46
C ARG A 61 -6.46 -7.21 1.37
N LYS A 62 -7.03 -6.14 0.81
CA LYS A 62 -7.88 -5.21 1.56
C LYS A 62 -9.17 -5.89 2.02
N HIS A 63 -9.79 -6.70 1.16
CA HIS A 63 -11.07 -7.35 1.45
C HIS A 63 -10.98 -8.56 2.39
N ILE A 64 -9.79 -9.12 2.59
CA ILE A 64 -9.57 -10.24 3.54
C ILE A 64 -8.83 -9.80 4.80
N SER A 65 -8.74 -8.49 5.06
CA SER A 65 -8.00 -7.91 6.18
C SER A 65 -8.87 -7.05 7.07
N ALA A 66 -8.75 -7.24 8.38
CA ALA A 66 -9.42 -6.40 9.38
C ALA A 66 -8.73 -5.05 9.64
N ILE A 67 -7.63 -4.73 8.93
CA ILE A 67 -6.82 -3.54 9.21
C ILE A 67 -6.42 -2.74 7.97
N LYS A 68 -6.57 -3.31 6.77
CA LYS A 68 -6.25 -2.66 5.50
C LYS A 68 -7.49 -1.99 4.88
N GLY A 69 -7.31 -1.20 3.81
CA GLY A 69 -8.42 -0.62 3.07
C GLY A 69 -9.39 0.21 3.93
N GLY A 70 -8.85 1.09 4.80
CA GLY A 70 -9.64 1.97 5.65
C GLY A 70 -10.16 1.35 6.95
N GLN A 71 -9.95 0.05 7.21
CA GLN A 71 -10.47 -0.61 8.39
C GLN A 71 -9.92 -0.06 9.71
N MET A 72 -8.65 0.41 9.72
CA MET A 72 -8.11 1.06 10.92
C MET A 72 -8.74 2.45 11.14
N ALA A 73 -9.11 3.17 10.09
CA ALA A 73 -9.89 4.41 10.23
C ALA A 73 -11.26 4.13 10.84
N ARG A 74 -11.95 3.06 10.38
CA ARG A 74 -13.22 2.62 10.95
C ARG A 74 -13.09 2.27 12.43
N ALA A 75 -12.05 1.53 12.81
CA ALA A 75 -11.79 1.13 14.19
C ALA A 75 -11.43 2.34 15.10
N ALA A 76 -10.79 3.36 14.54
CA ALA A 76 -10.39 4.57 15.27
C ALA A 76 -11.52 5.58 15.47
N TYR A 77 -12.58 5.52 14.64
CA TYR A 77 -13.69 6.47 14.74
C TYR A 77 -14.44 6.32 16.07
N PRO A 78 -14.78 7.42 16.78
CA PRO A 78 -14.78 8.83 16.34
C PRO A 78 -13.54 9.65 16.74
N ALA A 79 -12.42 9.02 17.11
CA ALA A 79 -11.20 9.74 17.46
C ALA A 79 -10.59 10.47 16.25
N THR A 80 -9.87 11.56 16.51
CA THR A 80 -9.07 12.22 15.47
C THR A 80 -7.79 11.42 15.21
N THR A 81 -7.50 11.11 13.95
CA THR A 81 -6.31 10.36 13.57
C THR A 81 -5.39 11.21 12.69
N VAL A 82 -4.13 11.30 13.07
CA VAL A 82 -3.03 11.86 12.26
C VAL A 82 -2.14 10.70 11.82
N ASN A 83 -2.18 10.39 10.54
CA ASN A 83 -1.40 9.30 9.94
C ASN A 83 -0.20 9.86 9.18
N LEU A 84 1.00 9.59 9.68
CA LEU A 84 2.27 10.02 9.10
C LEU A 84 2.93 8.83 8.39
N MET A 85 3.20 8.99 7.08
CA MET A 85 3.68 7.91 6.23
C MET A 85 5.04 8.23 5.63
N LEU A 86 5.96 7.26 5.67
CA LEU A 86 7.13 7.20 4.82
C LEU A 86 6.80 6.32 3.62
N SER A 87 6.77 6.92 2.43
CA SER A 87 6.39 6.23 1.20
C SER A 87 7.58 5.54 0.55
N ASP A 88 7.43 4.25 0.29
CA ASP A 88 8.28 3.43 -0.59
C ASP A 88 7.57 3.10 -1.92
N VAL A 89 6.43 3.72 -2.16
CA VAL A 89 5.57 3.52 -3.34
C VAL A 89 5.87 4.58 -4.38
N VAL A 90 6.05 4.17 -5.62
CA VAL A 90 6.20 5.11 -6.76
C VAL A 90 4.92 5.92 -6.91
N GLY A 91 5.07 7.26 -6.93
CA GLY A 91 3.93 8.18 -7.01
C GLY A 91 3.18 8.43 -5.70
N ASP A 92 3.67 7.88 -4.58
CA ASP A 92 3.17 8.16 -3.22
C ASP A 92 1.67 7.89 -3.01
N SER A 93 1.10 6.90 -3.72
CA SER A 93 -0.31 6.55 -3.61
C SER A 93 -0.64 6.01 -2.22
N MET A 94 -1.37 6.79 -1.43
CA MET A 94 -1.64 6.51 -0.01
C MET A 94 -2.46 5.22 0.19
N ASP A 95 -3.28 4.83 -0.78
CA ASP A 95 -4.08 3.61 -0.75
C ASP A 95 -3.26 2.33 -1.03
N VAL A 96 -2.03 2.50 -1.57
CA VAL A 96 -1.05 1.43 -1.79
C VAL A 96 -0.11 1.30 -0.58
N ILE A 97 0.30 2.43 0.04
CA ILE A 97 1.19 2.43 1.22
C ILE A 97 0.53 1.60 2.34
N ALA A 98 1.19 0.51 2.74
CA ALA A 98 0.69 -0.48 3.70
C ALA A 98 -0.72 -1.03 3.37
N SER A 99 -1.16 -0.92 2.09
CA SER A 99 -2.53 -1.21 1.61
C SER A 99 -3.61 -0.33 2.27
N GLY A 100 -3.31 0.92 2.57
CA GLY A 100 -4.24 1.97 2.96
C GLY A 100 -5.03 1.75 4.26
N PRO A 101 -4.40 1.53 5.43
CA PRO A 101 -5.14 1.27 6.67
C PRO A 101 -6.09 2.40 7.09
N PHE A 102 -5.73 3.65 6.78
CA PHE A 102 -6.48 4.87 7.12
C PHE A 102 -6.95 5.64 5.87
N VAL A 103 -7.05 4.96 4.74
CA VAL A 103 -7.43 5.55 3.45
C VAL A 103 -8.63 4.80 2.88
N PRO A 104 -9.62 5.47 2.26
CA PRO A 104 -10.75 4.80 1.63
C PRO A 104 -10.30 3.80 0.57
N ASP A 105 -10.94 2.65 0.53
CA ASP A 105 -10.70 1.67 -0.52
C ASP A 105 -11.59 1.95 -1.74
N ARG A 106 -10.98 1.99 -2.93
CA ARG A 106 -11.69 2.21 -4.19
C ARG A 106 -12.23 0.91 -4.80
N SER A 107 -11.68 -0.24 -4.39
CA SER A 107 -12.10 -1.55 -4.90
C SER A 107 -13.30 -2.10 -4.12
N THR A 108 -13.99 -3.06 -4.70
CA THR A 108 -15.18 -3.70 -4.13
C THR A 108 -15.01 -5.22 -4.07
N PHE A 109 -15.85 -5.92 -3.30
CA PHE A 109 -15.94 -7.39 -3.37
C PHE A 109 -16.19 -7.88 -4.81
N GLY A 110 -16.98 -7.14 -5.60
CA GLY A 110 -17.19 -7.47 -7.00
C GLY A 110 -15.90 -7.39 -7.84
N ASP A 111 -15.00 -6.44 -7.53
CA ASP A 111 -13.74 -6.31 -8.24
C ASP A 111 -12.77 -7.44 -7.85
N THR A 112 -12.73 -7.84 -6.58
CA THR A 112 -11.94 -9.01 -6.14
C THR A 112 -12.35 -10.28 -6.89
N TRP A 113 -13.65 -10.46 -7.10
CA TRP A 113 -14.17 -11.62 -7.83
C TRP A 113 -13.84 -11.60 -9.31
N LYS A 114 -13.84 -10.42 -9.95
CA LYS A 114 -13.37 -10.25 -11.33
C LYS A 114 -11.90 -10.65 -11.48
N ILE A 115 -11.06 -10.31 -10.49
CA ILE A 115 -9.63 -10.68 -10.47
C ILE A 115 -9.49 -12.20 -10.39
N ILE A 116 -10.22 -12.86 -9.46
CA ILE A 116 -10.22 -14.32 -9.32
C ILE A 116 -10.59 -14.99 -10.65
N LYS A 117 -11.64 -14.51 -11.31
CA LYS A 117 -12.06 -15.04 -12.62
C LYS A 117 -11.05 -14.77 -13.72
N LYS A 118 -10.46 -13.56 -13.76
CA LYS A 118 -9.47 -13.15 -14.77
C LYS A 118 -8.27 -14.10 -14.80
N TYR A 119 -7.80 -14.51 -13.62
CA TYR A 119 -6.62 -15.36 -13.48
C TYR A 119 -6.94 -16.84 -13.26
N HIS A 120 -8.21 -17.24 -13.40
CA HIS A 120 -8.67 -18.61 -13.18
C HIS A 120 -8.23 -19.19 -11.83
N LEU A 121 -8.30 -18.38 -10.78
CA LEU A 121 -7.92 -18.77 -9.42
C LEU A 121 -9.05 -19.56 -8.73
N GLU A 122 -9.42 -20.71 -9.31
CA GLU A 122 -10.58 -21.50 -8.85
C GLU A 122 -10.30 -22.25 -7.53
N ASN A 123 -9.00 -22.45 -7.21
CA ASN A 123 -8.57 -23.22 -6.05
C ASN A 123 -8.04 -22.36 -4.90
N ILE A 124 -8.56 -21.11 -4.76
CA ILE A 124 -8.20 -20.29 -3.60
C ILE A 124 -8.71 -20.95 -2.31
N PRO A 125 -8.07 -20.68 -1.15
CA PRO A 125 -8.50 -21.22 0.13
C PRO A 125 -9.98 -21.00 0.41
N HIS A 126 -10.65 -22.05 0.89
CA HIS A 126 -12.11 -22.05 1.04
C HIS A 126 -12.63 -20.93 1.95
N ALA A 127 -11.93 -20.62 3.05
CA ALA A 127 -12.34 -19.53 3.95
C ALA A 127 -12.31 -18.17 3.23
N ILE A 128 -11.30 -17.93 2.40
CA ILE A 128 -11.20 -16.72 1.56
C ILE A 128 -12.35 -16.67 0.55
N GLN A 129 -12.58 -17.76 -0.17
CA GLN A 129 -13.67 -17.84 -1.14
C GLN A 129 -15.02 -17.57 -0.51
N ALA A 130 -15.33 -18.22 0.62
CA ALA A 130 -16.59 -18.05 1.36
C ALA A 130 -16.77 -16.62 1.86
N HIS A 131 -15.70 -15.97 2.35
CA HIS A 131 -15.70 -14.58 2.80
C HIS A 131 -16.01 -13.62 1.63
N LEU A 132 -15.28 -13.73 0.52
CA LEU A 132 -15.50 -12.88 -0.65
C LEU A 132 -16.90 -13.06 -1.25
N GLN A 133 -17.40 -14.31 -1.32
CA GLN A 133 -18.76 -14.60 -1.79
C GLN A 133 -19.81 -13.96 -0.86
N SER A 134 -19.61 -14.02 0.46
CA SER A 134 -20.49 -13.38 1.43
C SER A 134 -20.53 -11.86 1.28
N GLY A 135 -19.38 -11.25 0.93
CA GLY A 135 -19.31 -9.82 0.61
C GLY A 135 -20.08 -9.45 -0.66
N ILE A 136 -19.93 -10.24 -1.74
CA ILE A 136 -20.66 -10.04 -3.00
C ILE A 136 -22.18 -10.14 -2.77
N GLU A 137 -22.61 -11.04 -1.92
CA GLU A 137 -24.03 -11.23 -1.59
C GLU A 137 -24.56 -10.20 -0.58
N GLY A 138 -23.72 -9.25 -0.14
CA GLY A 138 -24.10 -8.20 0.81
C GLY A 138 -24.30 -8.67 2.25
N ARG A 139 -23.82 -9.86 2.60
CA ARG A 139 -23.86 -10.38 4.00
C ARG A 139 -22.74 -9.84 4.86
N ILE A 140 -21.68 -9.32 4.25
CA ILE A 140 -20.54 -8.67 4.88
C ILE A 140 -20.49 -7.24 4.38
N GLU A 141 -20.23 -6.31 5.28
CA GLU A 141 -20.08 -4.91 4.97
C GLU A 141 -18.84 -4.70 4.09
N GLU A 142 -18.97 -3.80 3.11
CA GLU A 142 -17.89 -3.44 2.21
C GLU A 142 -16.74 -2.72 2.97
N THR A 143 -15.53 -2.78 2.43
CA THR A 143 -14.43 -1.96 2.92
C THR A 143 -14.82 -0.47 2.90
N PRO A 144 -14.32 0.37 3.85
CA PRO A 144 -14.67 1.79 3.93
C PRO A 144 -14.44 2.54 2.63
N LYS A 145 -15.42 3.33 2.21
CA LYS A 145 -15.44 4.06 0.93
C LYS A 145 -15.29 5.55 1.11
N THR A 146 -14.90 6.21 0.02
CA THR A 146 -14.86 7.68 -0.04
C THR A 146 -16.24 8.26 0.28
N GLY A 147 -16.28 9.25 1.17
CA GLY A 147 -17.52 9.91 1.60
C GLY A 147 -18.12 9.34 2.88
N GLU A 148 -17.58 8.26 3.45
CA GLU A 148 -17.97 7.84 4.79
C GLU A 148 -17.42 8.81 5.86
N ASN A 149 -18.25 9.13 6.86
CA ASN A 149 -17.93 10.08 7.93
C ASN A 149 -16.67 9.72 8.74
N ILE A 150 -16.30 8.43 8.75
CA ILE A 150 -15.11 7.94 9.45
C ILE A 150 -13.82 8.62 8.96
N PHE A 151 -13.80 9.13 7.72
CA PHE A 151 -12.62 9.78 7.13
C PHE A 151 -12.57 11.30 7.40
N GLU A 152 -13.63 11.91 7.89
CA GLU A 152 -13.65 13.36 8.20
C GLU A 152 -12.63 13.76 9.27
N ARG A 153 -12.29 12.79 10.15
CA ARG A 153 -11.33 13.01 11.25
C ARG A 153 -9.98 12.31 11.03
N VAL A 154 -9.72 11.87 9.79
CA VAL A 154 -8.45 11.23 9.43
C VAL A 154 -7.62 12.17 8.56
N HIS A 155 -6.45 12.52 9.04
CA HIS A 155 -5.49 13.39 8.37
C HIS A 155 -4.27 12.59 7.95
N ASN A 156 -4.13 12.35 6.64
CA ASN A 156 -3.04 11.57 6.07
C ASN A 156 -1.94 12.47 5.51
N PHE A 157 -0.68 12.23 5.90
CA PHE A 157 0.49 12.97 5.45
C PHE A 157 1.59 12.03 5.01
N VAL A 158 2.09 12.20 3.78
CA VAL A 158 3.36 11.60 3.35
C VAL A 158 4.48 12.55 3.78
N ILE A 159 5.24 12.17 4.81
CA ILE A 159 6.29 12.99 5.42
C ILE A 159 7.69 12.67 4.87
N GLY A 160 7.83 11.59 4.12
CA GLY A 160 9.03 11.20 3.41
C GLY A 160 8.71 10.34 2.21
N SER A 161 9.40 10.57 1.10
CA SER A 161 9.21 9.84 -0.16
C SER A 161 10.49 9.81 -0.98
N ASN A 162 10.51 9.03 -2.05
CA ASN A 162 11.67 8.93 -2.93
C ASN A 162 12.09 10.29 -3.49
N ILE A 163 11.15 11.12 -3.96
CA ILE A 163 11.46 12.44 -4.50
C ILE A 163 12.05 13.39 -3.43
N LEU A 164 11.58 13.32 -2.19
CA LEU A 164 12.12 14.14 -1.10
C LEU A 164 13.56 13.71 -0.78
N ALA A 165 13.84 12.42 -0.75
CA ALA A 165 15.20 11.90 -0.56
C ALA A 165 16.15 12.31 -1.71
N LEU A 166 15.67 12.22 -2.97
CA LEU A 166 16.44 12.64 -4.13
C LEU A 166 16.77 14.14 -4.12
N ARG A 167 15.81 15.00 -3.72
CA ARG A 167 16.05 16.45 -3.59
C ARG A 167 17.07 16.76 -2.52
N ALA A 168 16.98 16.12 -1.35
CA ALA A 168 17.97 16.29 -0.29
C ALA A 168 19.37 15.81 -0.74
N ALA A 169 19.45 14.71 -1.48
CA ALA A 169 20.70 14.21 -2.06
C ALA A 169 21.25 15.18 -3.14
N GLU A 170 20.38 15.76 -3.97
CA GLU A 170 20.75 16.77 -4.96
C GLU A 170 21.36 18.01 -4.31
N GLU A 171 20.71 18.57 -3.28
CA GLU A 171 21.23 19.72 -2.53
C GLU A 171 22.60 19.40 -1.92
N LYS A 172 22.71 18.24 -1.26
CA LYS A 172 23.99 17.82 -0.66
C LYS A 172 25.10 17.64 -1.68
N ALA A 173 24.78 17.11 -2.86
CA ALA A 173 25.76 16.97 -3.94
C ALA A 173 26.23 18.33 -4.46
N LYS A 174 25.32 19.31 -4.61
CA LYS A 174 25.67 20.70 -4.99
C LYS A 174 26.61 21.34 -3.96
N ASP A 175 26.33 21.18 -2.66
CA ASP A 175 27.19 21.68 -1.58
C ASP A 175 28.62 21.09 -1.63
N LEU A 176 28.74 19.86 -2.12
CA LEU A 176 30.01 19.16 -2.30
C LEU A 176 30.71 19.48 -3.63
N GLY A 177 30.13 20.39 -4.44
CA GLY A 177 30.72 20.84 -5.72
C GLY A 177 30.42 19.93 -6.92
N TYR A 178 29.47 19.02 -6.81
CA TYR A 178 29.01 18.20 -7.92
C TYR A 178 27.92 18.90 -8.74
N ASN A 179 27.70 18.43 -9.97
CA ASN A 179 26.57 18.79 -10.83
C ASN A 179 25.58 17.62 -10.85
N PRO A 180 24.66 17.51 -9.88
CA PRO A 180 23.73 16.41 -9.82
C PRO A 180 22.61 16.56 -10.85
N LEU A 181 22.10 15.41 -11.32
CA LEU A 181 20.92 15.31 -12.16
C LEU A 181 19.98 14.25 -11.58
N ILE A 182 18.77 14.62 -11.23
CA ILE A 182 17.70 13.67 -10.89
C ILE A 182 17.10 13.18 -12.20
N LEU A 183 17.38 11.93 -12.57
CA LEU A 183 16.82 11.34 -13.79
C LEU A 183 15.31 11.13 -13.65
N SER A 184 14.86 10.55 -12.55
CA SER A 184 13.45 10.34 -12.24
C SER A 184 13.28 9.82 -10.81
N SER A 185 12.14 10.12 -10.18
CA SER A 185 11.68 9.48 -8.94
C SER A 185 10.70 8.32 -9.20
N MET A 186 10.43 8.01 -10.47
CA MET A 186 9.37 7.08 -10.90
C MET A 186 9.94 5.85 -11.60
N ILE A 187 11.21 5.51 -11.35
CA ILE A 187 11.87 4.37 -12.00
C ILE A 187 11.41 3.08 -11.30
N GLU A 188 10.84 2.18 -12.09
CA GLU A 188 10.42 0.84 -11.68
C GLU A 188 11.12 -0.22 -12.53
N GLY A 189 11.18 -1.45 -12.03
CA GLY A 189 11.70 -2.60 -12.74
C GLY A 189 12.73 -3.39 -11.93
N GLU A 190 13.24 -4.46 -12.55
CA GLU A 190 14.30 -5.27 -11.97
C GLU A 190 15.57 -4.43 -11.76
N THR A 191 16.04 -4.33 -10.52
CA THR A 191 17.18 -3.48 -10.13
C THR A 191 18.40 -3.71 -11.00
N ARG A 192 18.71 -4.96 -11.37
CA ARG A 192 19.84 -5.32 -12.22
C ARG A 192 19.72 -4.70 -13.61
N GLU A 193 18.55 -4.73 -14.21
CA GLU A 193 18.33 -4.21 -15.56
C GLU A 193 18.33 -2.68 -15.56
N VAL A 194 17.66 -2.08 -14.58
CA VAL A 194 17.66 -0.63 -14.37
C VAL A 194 19.09 -0.11 -14.14
N ALA A 195 19.90 -0.79 -13.34
CA ALA A 195 21.30 -0.43 -13.11
C ALA A 195 22.14 -0.41 -14.39
N ARG A 196 21.89 -1.34 -15.33
CA ARG A 196 22.58 -1.36 -16.64
C ARG A 196 22.30 -0.11 -17.45
N VAL A 197 21.06 0.38 -17.43
CA VAL A 197 20.66 1.63 -18.11
C VAL A 197 21.39 2.82 -17.49
N HIS A 198 21.40 2.94 -16.16
CA HIS A 198 22.09 4.02 -15.46
C HIS A 198 23.61 4.01 -15.75
N VAL A 199 24.23 2.83 -15.77
CA VAL A 199 25.65 2.69 -16.12
C VAL A 199 25.91 3.12 -17.57
N ALA A 200 25.02 2.80 -18.52
CA ALA A 200 25.15 3.22 -19.91
C ALA A 200 25.12 4.76 -20.04
N ILE A 201 24.16 5.41 -19.35
CA ILE A 201 24.05 6.88 -19.27
C ILE A 201 25.34 7.47 -18.69
N ALA A 202 25.82 6.96 -17.55
CA ALA A 202 27.04 7.44 -16.91
C ALA A 202 28.27 7.30 -17.82
N ARG A 203 28.41 6.19 -18.55
CA ARG A 203 29.51 5.99 -19.52
C ARG A 203 29.45 6.97 -20.67
N GLU A 204 28.27 7.32 -21.18
CA GLU A 204 28.11 8.30 -22.24
C GLU A 204 28.51 9.69 -21.75
N ILE A 205 28.11 10.10 -20.55
CA ILE A 205 28.51 11.38 -19.93
C ILE A 205 30.06 11.46 -19.80
N ILE A 206 30.68 10.40 -19.29
CA ILE A 206 32.15 10.34 -19.14
C ILE A 206 32.85 10.48 -20.50
N LYS A 207 32.33 9.81 -21.53
CA LYS A 207 32.93 9.79 -22.86
C LYS A 207 32.79 11.12 -23.61
N THR A 208 31.64 11.76 -23.46
CA THR A 208 31.28 12.97 -24.22
C THR A 208 31.57 14.27 -23.45
N ALA A 209 31.76 14.18 -22.13
CA ALA A 209 31.82 15.31 -21.21
C ALA A 209 30.60 16.25 -21.31
N LYS A 210 29.45 15.72 -21.76
CA LYS A 210 28.20 16.44 -21.88
C LYS A 210 27.15 15.78 -20.97
N PRO A 211 26.33 16.56 -20.25
CA PRO A 211 25.14 16.01 -19.58
C PRO A 211 24.19 15.46 -20.66
N VAL A 212 23.48 14.40 -20.29
CA VAL A 212 22.44 13.77 -21.15
C VAL A 212 21.18 14.61 -21.11
#